data_3d842d72bb08accc782e8ac88c3c47d6
#
_entry.id   3d842d72bb08accc782e8ac88c3c47d6
#
_cell.length_a   1.000
_cell.length_b   1.000
_cell.length_c   1.000
_cell.angle_alpha   90.00
_cell.angle_beta   90.00
_cell.angle_gamma   90.00
#
_symmetry.space_group_name_H-M   'P 1'
#
loop_
_entity.id
_entity.type
_entity.pdbx_description
1 polymer ?
#
loop_
_entity_poly.entity_id
_entity_poly.type
_entity_poly.pdbx_seq_one_letter_code
_entity_poly.pdbx_strand_id
1 'polypeptide(L)'
;MSFVRCLRGLASGAEYSADVPMNLDPLDGRPVEMVLDLDRLAAEKPDAAWYDPRRRDMWRFGALMALDIGYPADARHIVALGEGNTPLLDHAQHALAKSAGLALQIKEEGKAHAGFGANPTQSFKDRGMAMVVAQARRLGLTHLAVPTQGNAGDSLTRYALAGDLTIAVAMPDDTPMPILGNVAAAAHRFPQRVTLELVGPTIREAGALLKEKYVARGYFSVATFQEPGWRIEGKKSLGLELAEPRAGESSWSLPDAVIYPTGGGTGVLGMWKAWDELEALGLIGSQRPRMLCVQSEATAPLVRAFESGAADTTVVAAGQTLATGLNVPGGVGHFRVLEIIRASGGAAVAVGEADIAAELSRVWRDTRWWISPEGAACLAALPQLIDLRLVRRGERVVVVNTGSAEKYLPTLRHLL
;
A
#
# COMPACT_ATOMS: atom_id res chain seq x y z
N MET A 1 17.56 -1.01 19.55
CA MET A 1 16.66 -2.17 19.66
C MET A 1 15.32 -1.77 19.06
N SER A 2 14.77 -2.58 18.17
CA SER A 2 13.41 -2.36 17.63
C SER A 2 12.42 -2.22 18.81
N PHE A 3 11.43 -1.36 18.64
CA PHE A 3 10.34 -1.21 19.59
C PHE A 3 9.19 -2.21 19.32
N VAL A 4 9.38 -3.20 18.45
CA VAL A 4 8.38 -4.25 18.26
C VAL A 4 8.24 -5.08 19.53
N ARG A 5 7.00 -5.15 20.05
CA ARG A 5 6.65 -5.92 21.24
C ARG A 5 6.24 -7.35 20.87
N CYS A 6 5.32 -7.47 19.91
CA CYS A 6 4.72 -8.75 19.53
C CYS A 6 4.11 -8.68 18.13
N LEU A 7 3.67 -9.83 17.63
CA LEU A 7 2.65 -9.92 16.58
C LEU A 7 1.30 -10.08 17.24
N ARG A 8 0.23 -9.51 16.65
CA ARG A 8 -1.14 -9.64 17.16
C ARG A 8 -2.10 -10.02 16.02
N GLY A 9 -2.93 -11.03 16.25
CA GLY A 9 -4.01 -11.38 15.34
C GLY A 9 -5.02 -10.24 15.21
N LEU A 10 -5.33 -9.82 13.96
CA LEU A 10 -6.24 -8.69 13.73
C LEU A 10 -7.68 -8.96 14.14
N ALA A 11 -8.12 -10.24 14.17
CA ALA A 11 -9.45 -10.62 14.58
C ALA A 11 -9.45 -11.31 15.94
N SER A 12 -8.51 -12.24 16.21
CA SER A 12 -8.43 -12.97 17.46
C SER A 12 -7.92 -12.15 18.64
N GLY A 13 -7.07 -11.12 18.37
CA GLY A 13 -6.34 -10.39 19.40
C GLY A 13 -5.20 -11.19 20.06
N ALA A 14 -4.95 -12.44 19.64
CA ALA A 14 -3.89 -13.27 20.20
C ALA A 14 -2.50 -12.71 19.90
N GLU A 15 -1.60 -12.79 20.87
CA GLU A 15 -0.23 -12.26 20.75
C GLU A 15 0.77 -13.40 20.54
N TYR A 16 1.75 -13.14 19.68
CA TYR A 16 2.80 -14.09 19.27
C TYR A 16 4.16 -13.39 19.28
N SER A 17 5.24 -14.17 19.38
CA SER A 17 6.59 -13.63 19.26
C SER A 17 6.82 -13.02 17.87
N ALA A 18 7.39 -11.82 17.83
CA ALA A 18 7.80 -11.15 16.59
C ALA A 18 9.05 -11.81 15.94
N ASP A 19 9.70 -12.75 16.63
CA ASP A 19 10.88 -13.46 16.13
C ASP A 19 10.56 -14.78 15.44
N VAL A 20 9.26 -15.09 15.31
CA VAL A 20 8.79 -16.30 14.62
C VAL A 20 8.16 -15.91 13.29
N PRO A 21 8.68 -16.42 12.15
CA PRO A 21 7.99 -16.24 10.88
C PRO A 21 6.69 -17.05 10.91
N MET A 22 5.59 -16.35 10.61
CA MET A 22 4.26 -16.96 10.45
C MET A 22 3.55 -16.36 9.26
N ASN A 23 2.58 -17.05 8.69
CA ASN A 23 1.73 -16.49 7.63
C ASN A 23 0.52 -15.78 8.22
N LEU A 24 -0.54 -16.53 8.48
CA LEU A 24 -1.77 -16.01 9.09
C LEU A 24 -1.85 -16.45 10.55
N ASP A 25 -2.72 -15.82 11.31
CA ASP A 25 -3.04 -16.24 12.66
C ASP A 25 -3.49 -17.72 12.68
N PRO A 26 -2.82 -18.59 13.43
CA PRO A 26 -3.18 -20.01 13.47
C PRO A 26 -4.53 -20.30 14.12
N LEU A 27 -5.12 -19.34 14.87
CA LEU A 27 -6.40 -19.52 15.53
C LEU A 27 -7.59 -19.35 14.58
N ASP A 28 -7.49 -18.40 13.65
CA ASP A 28 -8.65 -18.01 12.82
C ASP A 28 -8.34 -17.87 11.33
N GLY A 29 -7.07 -18.02 10.93
CA GLY A 29 -6.62 -17.86 9.53
C GLY A 29 -6.69 -16.41 9.03
N ARG A 30 -6.78 -15.44 9.94
CA ARG A 30 -6.83 -14.01 9.62
C ARG A 30 -5.43 -13.38 9.66
N PRO A 31 -5.26 -12.15 9.13
CA PRO A 31 -3.99 -11.46 9.18
C PRO A 31 -3.52 -11.16 10.60
N VAL A 32 -2.21 -11.08 10.76
CA VAL A 32 -1.56 -10.55 11.97
C VAL A 32 -0.88 -9.22 11.66
N GLU A 33 -0.67 -8.40 12.67
CA GLU A 33 0.06 -7.14 12.59
C GLU A 33 1.25 -7.11 13.56
N MET A 34 2.22 -6.26 13.28
CA MET A 34 3.31 -5.97 14.20
C MET A 34 2.86 -4.89 15.19
N VAL A 35 3.10 -5.09 16.48
CA VAL A 35 2.73 -4.14 17.54
C VAL A 35 3.98 -3.52 18.13
N LEU A 36 4.05 -2.19 18.17
CA LEU A 36 5.11 -1.45 18.82
C LEU A 36 4.81 -1.24 20.31
N ASP A 37 5.83 -1.24 21.15
CA ASP A 37 5.79 -0.82 22.53
C ASP A 37 5.89 0.71 22.58
N LEU A 38 4.75 1.37 22.46
CA LEU A 38 4.68 2.84 22.36
C LEU A 38 5.02 3.51 23.69
N ASP A 39 4.71 2.88 24.82
CA ASP A 39 5.05 3.41 26.16
C ASP A 39 6.57 3.44 26.34
N ARG A 40 7.25 2.35 25.98
CA ARG A 40 8.70 2.29 26.00
C ARG A 40 9.31 3.28 25.00
N LEU A 41 8.74 3.40 23.81
CA LEU A 41 9.19 4.33 22.80
C LEU A 41 9.09 5.79 23.30
N ALA A 42 7.97 6.17 23.90
CA ALA A 42 7.79 7.50 24.47
C ALA A 42 8.77 7.78 25.63
N ALA A 43 8.99 6.78 26.49
CA ALA A 43 9.91 6.92 27.64
C ALA A 43 11.39 7.02 27.21
N GLU A 44 11.82 6.23 26.24
CA GLU A 44 13.21 6.19 25.79
C GLU A 44 13.56 7.34 24.82
N LYS A 45 12.55 7.94 24.17
CA LYS A 45 12.73 9.01 23.17
C LYS A 45 11.80 10.22 23.42
N PRO A 46 11.82 10.84 24.65
CA PRO A 46 10.88 11.91 24.99
C PRO A 46 11.04 13.18 24.14
N ASP A 47 12.26 13.44 23.63
CA ASP A 47 12.59 14.62 22.83
C ASP A 47 12.86 14.25 21.36
N ALA A 48 12.38 13.09 20.91
CA ALA A 48 12.70 12.62 19.57
C ALA A 48 12.12 13.54 18.49
N ALA A 49 12.98 13.94 17.57
CA ALA A 49 12.50 14.25 16.24
C ALA A 49 11.96 12.92 15.66
N TRP A 50 10.65 12.82 15.51
CA TRP A 50 9.96 11.60 15.09
C TRP A 50 10.27 11.21 13.64
N TYR A 51 11.07 12.01 12.93
CA TYR A 51 11.64 11.69 11.63
C TYR A 51 12.96 12.46 11.41
N ASP A 52 13.84 11.89 10.58
CA ASP A 52 15.06 12.58 10.13
C ASP A 52 14.79 13.36 8.83
N PRO A 53 14.70 14.70 8.86
CA PRO A 53 14.41 15.51 7.68
C PRO A 53 15.52 15.46 6.61
N ARG A 54 16.70 14.95 6.95
CA ARG A 54 17.82 14.80 5.99
C ARG A 54 17.68 13.56 5.11
N ARG A 55 16.90 12.55 5.56
CA ARG A 55 16.63 11.34 4.80
C ARG A 55 15.44 11.55 3.86
N ARG A 56 15.57 11.01 2.65
CA ARG A 56 14.54 11.11 1.60
C ARG A 56 13.96 9.73 1.24
N ASP A 57 13.76 8.90 2.24
CA ASP A 57 13.10 7.60 2.11
C ASP A 57 12.17 7.35 3.33
N MET A 58 11.40 6.26 3.31
CA MET A 58 10.47 5.95 4.39
C MET A 58 11.17 5.65 5.73
N TRP A 59 12.44 5.24 5.72
CA TRP A 59 13.20 4.90 6.92
C TRP A 59 13.56 6.12 7.76
N ARG A 60 13.28 7.32 7.27
CA ARG A 60 13.44 8.55 8.04
C ARG A 60 12.60 8.58 9.32
N PHE A 61 11.53 7.78 9.38
CA PHE A 61 10.69 7.68 10.58
C PHE A 61 11.28 6.79 11.69
N GLY A 62 12.43 6.15 11.44
CA GLY A 62 13.24 5.46 12.45
C GLY A 62 12.44 4.60 13.42
N ALA A 63 12.38 5.03 14.68
CA ALA A 63 11.75 4.29 15.76
C ALA A 63 10.23 4.10 15.64
N LEU A 64 9.54 4.88 14.79
CA LEU A 64 8.13 4.66 14.45
C LEU A 64 7.93 3.50 13.46
N MET A 65 9.01 2.87 12.98
CA MET A 65 8.96 1.70 12.09
C MET A 65 9.37 0.44 12.87
N ALA A 66 8.98 -0.73 12.37
CA ALA A 66 9.36 -2.00 12.99
C ALA A 66 10.87 -2.26 13.03
N LEU A 67 11.64 -1.59 12.17
CA LEU A 67 13.11 -1.56 12.20
C LEU A 67 13.55 -0.10 12.16
N ASP A 68 14.45 0.26 13.07
CA ASP A 68 15.02 1.61 13.16
C ASP A 68 16.37 1.66 12.44
N ILE A 69 16.43 2.39 11.32
CA ILE A 69 17.67 2.55 10.55
C ILE A 69 18.77 3.29 11.33
N GLY A 70 18.39 4.06 12.35
CA GLY A 70 19.32 4.69 13.27
C GLY A 70 19.97 3.73 14.28
N TYR A 71 19.49 2.48 14.35
CA TYR A 71 19.98 1.47 15.24
C TYR A 71 20.80 0.42 14.49
N PRO A 72 22.11 0.24 14.77
CA PRO A 72 22.99 -0.62 13.96
C PRO A 72 22.51 -2.08 13.80
N ALA A 73 21.90 -2.64 14.86
CA ALA A 73 21.41 -4.01 14.84
C ALA A 73 20.22 -4.18 13.88
N ASP A 74 19.42 -3.15 13.65
CA ASP A 74 18.30 -3.14 12.71
C ASP A 74 18.77 -2.71 11.31
N ALA A 75 19.61 -1.69 11.24
CA ALA A 75 20.09 -1.09 9.99
C ALA A 75 20.75 -2.09 9.04
N ARG A 76 21.48 -3.07 9.58
CA ARG A 76 22.12 -4.14 8.78
C ARG A 76 21.14 -5.02 7.99
N HIS A 77 19.86 -5.04 8.37
CA HIS A 77 18.82 -5.82 7.69
C HIS A 77 18.07 -4.98 6.66
N ILE A 78 18.11 -3.65 6.77
CA ILE A 78 17.38 -2.73 5.91
C ILE A 78 18.04 -2.63 4.54
N VAL A 79 17.22 -2.69 3.51
CA VAL A 79 17.57 -2.39 2.12
C VAL A 79 16.79 -1.15 1.72
N ALA A 80 17.43 0.02 1.80
CA ALA A 80 16.84 1.30 1.43
C ALA A 80 17.24 1.62 -0.03
N LEU A 81 16.26 1.71 -0.92
CA LEU A 81 16.47 2.04 -2.34
C LEU A 81 15.86 3.39 -2.72
N GLY A 82 15.40 4.18 -1.73
CA GLY A 82 14.82 5.51 -1.91
C GLY A 82 13.30 5.56 -1.83
N GLU A 83 12.64 4.44 -1.48
CA GLU A 83 11.19 4.32 -1.33
C GLU A 83 10.61 5.24 -0.26
N GLY A 84 9.46 5.81 -0.55
CA GLY A 84 8.79 6.75 0.35
C GLY A 84 9.28 8.19 0.23
N ASN A 85 8.91 9.05 1.17
CA ASN A 85 9.09 10.50 1.12
C ASN A 85 8.63 11.09 -0.22
N THR A 86 7.51 10.61 -0.70
CA THR A 86 6.93 10.99 -1.98
C THR A 86 6.13 12.30 -1.84
N PRO A 87 5.97 13.07 -2.92
CA PRO A 87 5.34 14.38 -2.82
C PRO A 87 3.83 14.29 -2.54
N LEU A 88 3.34 15.35 -1.90
CA LEU A 88 1.92 15.69 -1.83
C LEU A 88 1.71 16.91 -2.73
N LEU A 89 1.13 16.68 -3.92
CA LEU A 89 0.99 17.68 -4.98
C LEU A 89 -0.38 18.34 -4.91
N ASP A 90 -0.42 19.67 -4.97
CA ASP A 90 -1.68 20.39 -5.11
C ASP A 90 -2.31 20.14 -6.49
N HIS A 91 -3.59 19.85 -6.50
CA HIS A 91 -4.37 19.60 -7.71
C HIS A 91 -5.55 20.60 -7.83
N ALA A 92 -5.26 21.87 -7.54
CA ALA A 92 -6.24 22.95 -7.49
C ALA A 92 -6.91 23.27 -8.84
N GLN A 93 -6.30 22.85 -9.97
CA GLN A 93 -6.86 23.02 -11.31
C GLN A 93 -7.99 22.04 -11.65
N HIS A 94 -8.22 20.99 -10.86
CA HIS A 94 -9.30 20.03 -11.10
C HIS A 94 -10.67 20.75 -11.02
N ALA A 95 -11.37 20.84 -12.16
CA ALA A 95 -12.54 21.71 -12.31
C ALA A 95 -13.63 21.45 -11.26
N LEU A 96 -13.96 20.17 -11.00
CA LEU A 96 -14.98 19.80 -10.02
C LEU A 96 -14.53 20.13 -8.59
N ALA A 97 -13.28 19.80 -8.22
CA ALA A 97 -12.77 20.13 -6.89
C ALA A 97 -12.76 21.64 -6.64
N LYS A 98 -12.37 22.42 -7.65
CA LYS A 98 -12.39 23.89 -7.61
C LYS A 98 -13.82 24.42 -7.42
N SER A 99 -14.81 23.94 -8.18
CA SER A 99 -16.21 24.36 -8.05
C SER A 99 -16.81 23.99 -6.70
N ALA A 100 -16.46 22.81 -6.18
CA ALA A 100 -16.87 22.35 -4.85
C ALA A 100 -16.10 23.05 -3.70
N GLY A 101 -15.04 23.78 -4.01
CA GLY A 101 -14.21 24.49 -3.03
C GLY A 101 -13.37 23.56 -2.15
N LEU A 102 -12.89 22.46 -2.71
CA LEU A 102 -12.01 21.50 -2.04
C LEU A 102 -10.55 21.90 -2.19
N ALA A 103 -9.76 21.71 -1.13
CA ALA A 103 -8.30 21.70 -1.22
C ALA A 103 -7.84 20.28 -1.62
N LEU A 104 -7.90 20.00 -2.93
CA LEU A 104 -7.56 18.67 -3.47
C LEU A 104 -6.06 18.53 -3.64
N GLN A 105 -5.51 17.45 -3.11
CA GLN A 105 -4.10 17.09 -3.22
C GLN A 105 -3.94 15.64 -3.71
N ILE A 106 -2.82 15.36 -4.38
CA ILE A 106 -2.48 14.01 -4.82
C ILE A 106 -1.20 13.56 -4.12
N LYS A 107 -1.28 12.48 -3.35
CA LYS A 107 -0.12 11.75 -2.84
C LYS A 107 0.44 10.89 -3.97
N GLU A 108 1.58 11.29 -4.50
CA GLU A 108 2.15 10.74 -5.74
C GLU A 108 3.16 9.63 -5.45
N GLU A 109 2.74 8.37 -5.59
CA GLU A 109 3.59 7.20 -5.34
C GLU A 109 4.22 6.62 -6.61
N GLY A 110 3.81 7.08 -7.79
CA GLY A 110 4.22 6.50 -9.06
C GLY A 110 5.44 7.18 -9.68
N LYS A 111 5.48 8.50 -9.70
CA LYS A 111 6.49 9.27 -10.43
C LYS A 111 7.46 9.96 -9.48
N ALA A 112 8.73 9.93 -9.85
CA ALA A 112 9.76 10.69 -9.14
C ALA A 112 9.62 12.20 -9.36
N HIS A 113 9.79 12.98 -8.29
CA HIS A 113 9.79 14.44 -8.31
C HIS A 113 11.06 14.99 -7.66
N ALA A 114 11.60 16.07 -8.22
CA ALA A 114 12.81 16.71 -7.69
C ALA A 114 12.61 17.16 -6.24
N GLY A 115 13.56 16.85 -5.37
CA GLY A 115 13.52 17.22 -3.96
C GLY A 115 12.87 16.18 -3.04
N PHE A 116 12.22 15.16 -3.59
CA PHE A 116 11.54 14.09 -2.84
C PHE A 116 12.26 12.74 -2.99
N GLY A 117 11.83 11.75 -2.21
CA GLY A 117 12.13 10.35 -2.45
C GLY A 117 11.32 9.83 -3.64
N ALA A 118 11.60 8.60 -4.05
CA ALA A 118 10.88 7.97 -5.14
C ALA A 118 10.84 6.45 -4.96
N ASN A 119 9.70 5.87 -5.23
CA ASN A 119 9.56 4.43 -5.26
C ASN A 119 10.30 3.86 -6.49
N PRO A 120 11.35 3.03 -6.32
CA PRO A 120 12.22 2.61 -7.43
C PRO A 120 11.52 1.78 -8.49
N THR A 121 10.42 1.08 -8.15
CA THR A 121 9.59 0.39 -9.14
C THR A 121 8.36 1.19 -9.55
N GLN A 122 8.33 2.49 -9.25
CA GLN A 122 7.23 3.39 -9.60
C GLN A 122 5.86 2.94 -9.04
N SER A 123 5.87 2.38 -7.83
CA SER A 123 4.66 1.94 -7.15
C SER A 123 4.84 1.95 -5.63
N PHE A 124 3.80 2.33 -4.90
CA PHE A 124 3.76 2.27 -3.43
C PHE A 124 4.00 0.85 -2.86
N LYS A 125 4.03 -0.18 -3.71
CA LYS A 125 4.39 -1.55 -3.30
C LYS A 125 5.80 -1.60 -2.71
N ASP A 126 6.67 -0.70 -3.12
CA ASP A 126 8.05 -0.60 -2.65
C ASP A 126 8.12 -0.41 -1.14
N ARG A 127 7.25 0.42 -0.57
CA ARG A 127 7.15 0.60 0.89
C ARG A 127 6.92 -0.72 1.62
N GLY A 128 5.99 -1.54 1.12
CA GLY A 128 5.68 -2.84 1.70
C GLY A 128 6.79 -3.86 1.49
N MET A 129 7.38 -3.93 0.29
CA MET A 129 8.40 -4.92 -0.03
C MET A 129 9.76 -4.60 0.57
N ALA A 130 10.10 -3.34 0.78
CA ALA A 130 11.27 -2.95 1.56
C ALA A 130 11.20 -3.51 2.99
N MET A 131 10.05 -3.37 3.66
CA MET A 131 9.84 -3.93 5.00
C MET A 131 9.81 -5.46 4.99
N VAL A 132 9.18 -6.09 3.98
CA VAL A 132 9.17 -7.55 3.80
C VAL A 132 10.59 -8.09 3.73
N VAL A 133 11.43 -7.52 2.90
CA VAL A 133 12.83 -7.96 2.73
C VAL A 133 13.65 -7.69 3.99
N ALA A 134 13.46 -6.54 4.63
CA ALA A 134 14.16 -6.21 5.87
C ALA A 134 13.81 -7.21 7.00
N GLN A 135 12.54 -7.54 7.17
CA GLN A 135 12.09 -8.52 8.18
C GLN A 135 12.51 -9.95 7.82
N ALA A 136 12.44 -10.34 6.56
CA ALA A 136 12.94 -11.65 6.11
C ALA A 136 14.42 -11.83 6.45
N ARG A 137 15.26 -10.82 6.18
CA ARG A 137 16.68 -10.81 6.53
C ARG A 137 16.91 -10.85 8.04
N ARG A 138 16.10 -10.11 8.81
CA ARG A 138 16.16 -10.13 10.28
C ARG A 138 15.88 -11.53 10.84
N LEU A 139 14.92 -12.22 10.27
CA LEU A 139 14.51 -13.57 10.68
C LEU A 139 15.34 -14.69 10.02
N GLY A 140 16.35 -14.37 9.22
CA GLY A 140 17.21 -15.36 8.56
C GLY A 140 16.53 -16.13 7.43
N LEU A 141 15.40 -15.62 6.91
CA LEU A 141 14.76 -16.21 5.74
C LEU A 141 15.57 -15.87 4.49
N THR A 142 15.80 -16.89 3.66
CA THR A 142 16.62 -16.78 2.44
C THR A 142 15.81 -16.96 1.16
N HIS A 143 14.61 -17.55 1.25
CA HIS A 143 13.76 -17.88 0.10
C HIS A 143 12.33 -17.36 0.30
N LEU A 144 11.87 -16.53 -0.61
CA LEU A 144 10.52 -15.95 -0.58
C LEU A 144 9.73 -16.33 -1.83
N ALA A 145 8.40 -16.40 -1.70
CA ALA A 145 7.49 -16.66 -2.81
C ALA A 145 6.33 -15.68 -2.83
N VAL A 146 5.96 -15.14 -4.01
CA VAL A 146 4.84 -14.20 -4.15
C VAL A 146 4.02 -14.48 -5.40
N PRO A 147 2.71 -14.76 -5.28
CA PRO A 147 1.77 -14.65 -6.38
C PRO A 147 1.39 -13.18 -6.55
N THR A 148 1.31 -12.70 -7.79
CA THR A 148 1.06 -11.28 -8.02
C THR A 148 0.45 -11.04 -9.41
N GLN A 149 -0.42 -10.02 -9.51
CA GLN A 149 -0.88 -9.46 -10.79
C GLN A 149 0.04 -8.35 -11.30
N GLY A 150 1.26 -8.18 -10.71
CA GLY A 150 2.23 -7.25 -11.26
C GLY A 150 3.08 -6.53 -10.22
N ASN A 151 2.70 -5.33 -9.79
CA ASN A 151 3.54 -4.42 -9.03
C ASN A 151 4.19 -5.00 -7.75
N ALA A 152 3.56 -5.97 -7.08
CA ALA A 152 4.15 -6.57 -5.89
C ALA A 152 5.32 -7.51 -6.23
N GLY A 153 5.24 -8.25 -7.34
CA GLY A 153 6.35 -9.10 -7.81
C GLY A 153 7.52 -8.30 -8.34
N ASP A 154 7.26 -7.24 -9.12
CA ASP A 154 8.29 -6.31 -9.60
C ASP A 154 9.04 -5.70 -8.41
N SER A 155 8.33 -5.18 -7.43
CA SER A 155 8.91 -4.62 -6.21
C SER A 155 9.69 -5.65 -5.40
N LEU A 156 9.10 -6.83 -5.10
CA LEU A 156 9.81 -7.88 -4.37
C LEU A 156 11.11 -8.28 -5.09
N THR A 157 11.07 -8.42 -6.42
CA THR A 157 12.25 -8.76 -7.22
C THR A 157 13.38 -7.76 -7.01
N ARG A 158 13.07 -6.49 -7.04
CA ARG A 158 14.04 -5.40 -6.84
C ARG A 158 14.68 -5.45 -5.45
N TYR A 159 13.86 -5.53 -4.40
CA TYR A 159 14.35 -5.52 -3.01
C TYR A 159 15.03 -6.83 -2.62
N ALA A 160 14.50 -7.98 -3.04
CA ALA A 160 15.10 -9.28 -2.74
C ALA A 160 16.49 -9.44 -3.36
N LEU A 161 16.67 -9.01 -4.62
CA LEU A 161 18.00 -9.01 -5.24
C LEU A 161 18.98 -8.12 -4.49
N ALA A 162 18.57 -6.92 -4.09
CA ALA A 162 19.40 -6.01 -3.30
C ALA A 162 19.66 -6.52 -1.87
N GLY A 163 18.75 -7.32 -1.32
CA GLY A 163 18.84 -7.93 0.00
C GLY A 163 19.46 -9.32 0.05
N ASP A 164 20.01 -9.81 -1.06
CA ASP A 164 20.62 -11.13 -1.20
C ASP A 164 19.68 -12.33 -0.92
N LEU A 165 18.38 -12.18 -1.26
CA LEU A 165 17.38 -13.24 -1.14
C LEU A 165 17.09 -13.92 -2.48
N THR A 166 16.65 -15.17 -2.40
CA THR A 166 16.14 -15.97 -3.53
C THR A 166 14.64 -15.88 -3.57
N ILE A 167 14.05 -15.73 -4.76
CA ILE A 167 12.61 -15.56 -4.90
C ILE A 167 12.00 -16.40 -6.01
N ALA A 168 10.76 -16.82 -5.78
CA ALA A 168 9.87 -17.35 -6.79
C ALA A 168 8.67 -16.39 -6.96
N VAL A 169 8.47 -15.91 -8.17
CA VAL A 169 7.37 -15.01 -8.54
C VAL A 169 6.47 -15.74 -9.52
N ALA A 170 5.19 -15.83 -9.23
CA ALA A 170 4.21 -16.34 -10.18
C ALA A 170 3.25 -15.23 -10.59
N MET A 171 3.03 -15.09 -11.88
CA MET A 171 2.18 -14.07 -12.50
C MET A 171 1.20 -14.69 -13.48
N PRO A 172 -0.01 -14.13 -13.63
CA PRO A 172 -0.85 -14.41 -14.77
C PRO A 172 -0.12 -14.10 -16.08
N ASP A 173 -0.46 -14.85 -17.12
CA ASP A 173 0.17 -14.74 -18.44
C ASP A 173 -0.23 -13.44 -19.20
N ASP A 174 -1.32 -12.78 -18.77
CA ASP A 174 -1.79 -11.49 -19.27
C ASP A 174 -1.20 -10.26 -18.53
N THR A 175 -0.24 -10.48 -17.61
CA THR A 175 0.40 -9.39 -16.87
C THR A 175 1.03 -8.36 -17.82
N PRO A 176 0.78 -7.03 -17.61
CA PRO A 176 1.31 -5.98 -18.48
C PRO A 176 2.84 -6.06 -18.68
N MET A 177 3.28 -5.99 -19.94
CA MET A 177 4.69 -6.13 -20.31
C MET A 177 5.68 -5.23 -19.55
N PRO A 178 5.39 -3.95 -19.23
CA PRO A 178 6.33 -3.13 -18.46
C PRO A 178 6.61 -3.69 -17.05
N ILE A 179 5.66 -4.41 -16.47
CA ILE A 179 5.80 -5.05 -15.16
C ILE A 179 6.45 -6.43 -15.30
N LEU A 180 5.91 -7.26 -16.19
CA LEU A 180 6.41 -8.59 -16.49
C LEU A 180 7.87 -8.55 -16.95
N GLY A 181 8.20 -7.62 -17.84
CA GLY A 181 9.53 -7.49 -18.42
C GLY A 181 10.63 -7.24 -17.39
N ASN A 182 10.36 -6.48 -16.34
CA ASN A 182 11.31 -6.26 -15.26
C ASN A 182 11.65 -7.56 -14.51
N VAL A 183 10.63 -8.36 -14.18
CA VAL A 183 10.82 -9.64 -13.48
C VAL A 183 11.47 -10.67 -14.41
N ALA A 184 11.06 -10.73 -15.68
CA ALA A 184 11.64 -11.62 -16.68
C ALA A 184 13.12 -11.31 -16.93
N ALA A 185 13.47 -10.02 -17.05
CA ALA A 185 14.86 -9.59 -17.20
C ALA A 185 15.70 -9.96 -15.98
N ALA A 186 15.15 -9.82 -14.78
CA ALA A 186 15.80 -10.23 -13.54
C ALA A 186 16.01 -11.76 -13.48
N ALA A 187 14.99 -12.53 -13.84
CA ALA A 187 15.08 -14.01 -13.90
C ALA A 187 16.12 -14.48 -14.92
N HIS A 188 16.19 -13.82 -16.09
CA HIS A 188 17.22 -14.10 -17.08
C HIS A 188 18.64 -13.77 -16.59
N ARG A 189 18.80 -12.61 -15.93
CA ARG A 189 20.10 -12.14 -15.45
C ARG A 189 20.59 -12.88 -14.20
N PHE A 190 19.69 -13.30 -13.33
CA PHE A 190 19.97 -13.93 -12.05
C PHE A 190 19.20 -15.25 -11.87
N PRO A 191 19.38 -16.25 -12.78
CA PRO A 191 18.54 -17.47 -12.81
C PRO A 191 18.67 -18.33 -11.56
N GLN A 192 19.74 -18.18 -10.77
CA GLN A 192 19.91 -18.88 -9.49
C GLN A 192 19.15 -18.23 -8.33
N ARG A 193 18.65 -17.00 -8.53
CA ARG A 193 18.03 -16.20 -7.45
C ARG A 193 16.61 -15.78 -7.74
N VAL A 194 16.24 -15.66 -9.00
CA VAL A 194 14.91 -15.23 -9.42
C VAL A 194 14.31 -16.27 -10.33
N THR A 195 13.19 -16.85 -9.91
CA THR A 195 12.36 -17.70 -10.75
C THR A 195 11.06 -16.98 -11.07
N LEU A 196 10.72 -16.93 -12.36
CA LEU A 196 9.44 -16.43 -12.85
C LEU A 196 8.62 -17.59 -13.41
N GLU A 197 7.41 -17.75 -12.89
CA GLU A 197 6.40 -18.69 -13.41
C GLU A 197 5.25 -17.87 -14.02
N LEU A 198 4.93 -18.16 -15.28
CA LEU A 198 3.72 -17.63 -15.92
C LEU A 198 2.67 -18.73 -15.91
N VAL A 199 1.48 -18.45 -15.37
CA VAL A 199 0.49 -19.49 -15.16
C VAL A 199 -0.92 -18.93 -15.16
N GLY A 200 -1.74 -19.47 -16.07
CA GLY A 200 -3.17 -19.23 -16.15
C GLY A 200 -3.58 -17.75 -16.21
N PRO A 201 -4.88 -17.48 -16.22
CA PRO A 201 -5.35 -16.10 -16.33
C PRO A 201 -5.52 -15.37 -14.98
N THR A 202 -5.26 -16.04 -13.83
CA THR A 202 -5.61 -15.43 -12.53
C THR A 202 -4.51 -15.56 -11.47
N ILE A 203 -4.48 -14.59 -10.55
CA ILE A 203 -3.62 -14.64 -9.36
C ILE A 203 -3.89 -15.86 -8.47
N ARG A 204 -5.09 -16.45 -8.54
CA ARG A 204 -5.46 -17.64 -7.77
C ARG A 204 -4.66 -18.87 -8.24
N GLU A 205 -4.53 -19.05 -9.55
CA GLU A 205 -3.72 -20.13 -10.15
C GLU A 205 -2.24 -19.92 -9.85
N ALA A 206 -1.77 -18.67 -9.94
CA ALA A 206 -0.41 -18.31 -9.54
C ALA A 206 -0.14 -18.68 -8.07
N GLY A 207 -1.10 -18.40 -7.17
CA GLY A 207 -1.01 -18.77 -5.76
C GLY A 207 -0.99 -20.27 -5.51
N ALA A 208 -1.80 -21.04 -6.23
CA ALA A 208 -1.85 -22.50 -6.13
C ALA A 208 -0.52 -23.12 -6.58
N LEU A 209 0.01 -22.71 -7.73
CA LEU A 209 1.32 -23.15 -8.23
C LEU A 209 2.44 -22.87 -7.22
N LEU A 210 2.50 -21.65 -6.68
CA LEU A 210 3.56 -21.32 -5.70
C LEU A 210 3.46 -22.16 -4.42
N LYS A 211 2.24 -22.39 -3.94
CA LYS A 211 2.02 -23.23 -2.75
C LYS A 211 2.55 -24.65 -2.96
N GLU A 212 2.21 -25.24 -4.09
CA GLU A 212 2.61 -26.61 -4.42
C GLU A 212 4.11 -26.72 -4.71
N LYS A 213 4.66 -25.83 -5.54
CA LYS A 213 5.99 -25.98 -6.10
C LYS A 213 7.10 -25.37 -5.24
N TYR A 214 6.81 -24.27 -4.51
CA TYR A 214 7.84 -23.51 -3.78
C TYR A 214 7.62 -23.48 -2.27
N VAL A 215 6.42 -23.18 -1.79
CA VAL A 215 6.16 -23.16 -0.34
C VAL A 215 6.38 -24.56 0.27
N ALA A 216 5.97 -25.62 -0.43
CA ALA A 216 6.25 -27.00 -0.02
C ALA A 216 7.76 -27.34 0.07
N ARG A 217 8.63 -26.52 -0.55
CA ARG A 217 10.09 -26.63 -0.50
C ARG A 217 10.77 -25.66 0.46
N GLY A 218 9.99 -24.98 1.31
CA GLY A 218 10.51 -24.08 2.33
C GLY A 218 10.62 -22.61 1.93
N TYR A 219 10.09 -22.20 0.76
CA TYR A 219 9.94 -20.78 0.47
C TYR A 219 8.87 -20.18 1.36
N PHE A 220 9.16 -19.02 1.96
CA PHE A 220 8.19 -18.32 2.77
C PHE A 220 7.26 -17.47 1.88
N SER A 221 5.95 -17.70 1.99
CA SER A 221 4.96 -16.95 1.23
C SER A 221 4.84 -15.51 1.77
N VAL A 222 5.00 -14.55 0.87
CA VAL A 222 4.79 -13.12 1.16
C VAL A 222 3.65 -12.54 0.31
N ALA A 223 2.65 -13.36 0.00
CA ALA A 223 1.40 -12.92 -0.56
C ALA A 223 0.71 -11.92 0.39
N THR A 224 -0.19 -11.08 -0.14
CA THR A 224 -0.88 -10.08 0.68
C THR A 224 -1.55 -10.75 1.88
N PHE A 225 -1.18 -10.30 3.08
CA PHE A 225 -1.60 -10.81 4.40
C PHE A 225 -1.09 -12.22 4.76
N GLN A 226 -0.25 -12.84 3.93
CA GLN A 226 0.40 -14.11 4.28
C GLN A 226 1.84 -13.92 4.79
N GLU A 227 2.20 -12.72 5.16
CA GLU A 227 3.35 -12.34 5.97
C GLU A 227 2.84 -11.71 7.28
N PRO A 228 3.61 -11.65 8.36
CA PRO A 228 3.12 -11.19 9.66
C PRO A 228 2.97 -9.67 9.74
N GLY A 229 2.14 -9.09 8.87
CA GLY A 229 1.87 -7.66 8.82
C GLY A 229 3.01 -6.80 8.27
N TRP A 230 4.05 -7.37 7.70
CA TRP A 230 5.21 -6.61 7.18
C TRP A 230 4.84 -5.61 6.10
N ARG A 231 3.90 -5.96 5.20
CA ARG A 231 3.41 -5.02 4.18
C ARG A 231 2.60 -3.88 4.78
N ILE A 232 1.82 -4.15 5.84
CA ILE A 232 1.08 -3.13 6.58
C ILE A 232 2.08 -2.17 7.22
N GLU A 233 3.11 -2.72 7.88
CA GLU A 233 4.13 -1.96 8.57
C GLU A 233 4.94 -1.07 7.61
N GLY A 234 5.34 -1.57 6.45
CA GLY A 234 5.99 -0.74 5.43
C GLY A 234 5.09 0.38 4.90
N LYS A 235 3.79 0.11 4.70
CA LYS A 235 2.81 1.09 4.24
C LYS A 235 2.32 2.04 5.33
N LYS A 236 2.59 1.76 6.60
CA LYS A 236 2.45 2.71 7.69
C LYS A 236 3.15 4.03 7.40
N SER A 237 4.31 3.97 6.73
CA SER A 237 5.05 5.15 6.31
C SER A 237 4.24 6.12 5.43
N LEU A 238 3.27 5.63 4.65
CA LEU A 238 2.35 6.50 3.90
C LEU A 238 1.45 7.31 4.84
N GLY A 239 0.92 6.69 5.89
CA GLY A 239 0.13 7.37 6.92
C GLY A 239 0.94 8.38 7.72
N LEU A 240 2.19 8.06 8.05
CA LEU A 240 3.12 8.97 8.71
C LEU A 240 3.40 10.21 7.83
N GLU A 241 3.65 10.03 6.53
CA GLU A 241 3.88 11.12 5.57
C GLU A 241 2.64 12.01 5.35
N LEU A 242 1.43 11.48 5.49
CA LEU A 242 0.20 12.28 5.41
C LEU A 242 -0.07 13.09 6.68
N ALA A 243 0.53 12.70 7.79
CA ALA A 243 0.37 13.33 9.10
C ALA A 243 1.51 14.29 9.47
N GLU A 244 2.73 14.08 8.93
CA GLU A 244 3.92 14.84 9.34
C GLU A 244 3.77 16.35 9.14
N PRO A 245 4.50 17.17 9.93
CA PRO A 245 4.51 18.60 9.78
C PRO A 245 4.88 19.03 8.37
N ARG A 246 4.11 19.95 7.80
CA ARG A 246 4.38 20.53 6.49
C ARG A 246 5.51 21.56 6.57
N ALA A 247 6.02 21.95 5.43
CA ALA A 247 7.03 23.00 5.36
C ALA A 247 6.54 24.29 6.07
N GLY A 248 7.25 24.70 7.11
CA GLY A 248 6.91 25.85 7.95
C GLY A 248 5.94 25.57 9.10
N GLU A 249 5.43 24.35 9.25
CA GLU A 249 4.63 23.89 10.38
C GLU A 249 5.47 23.05 11.35
N SER A 250 5.09 23.04 12.62
CA SER A 250 5.74 22.20 13.64
C SER A 250 4.82 21.09 14.16
N SER A 251 3.52 21.18 13.88
CA SER A 251 2.51 20.25 14.39
C SER A 251 2.14 19.19 13.34
N TRP A 252 1.97 17.96 13.82
CA TRP A 252 1.40 16.87 13.03
C TRP A 252 -0.08 17.13 12.78
N SER A 253 -0.57 16.89 11.57
CA SER A 253 -1.97 17.15 11.21
C SER A 253 -2.44 16.24 10.08
N LEU A 254 -3.68 15.73 10.19
CA LEU A 254 -4.29 14.85 9.19
C LEU A 254 -5.14 15.63 8.18
N PRO A 255 -5.33 15.13 6.94
CA PRO A 255 -6.34 15.63 6.03
C PRO A 255 -7.76 15.34 6.56
N ASP A 256 -8.78 15.97 5.99
CA ASP A 256 -10.18 15.71 6.34
C ASP A 256 -10.72 14.41 5.72
N ALA A 257 -10.20 14.05 4.54
CA ALA A 257 -10.55 12.83 3.84
C ALA A 257 -9.38 12.29 3.01
N VAL A 258 -9.30 10.96 2.91
CA VAL A 258 -8.38 10.26 2.03
C VAL A 258 -9.18 9.38 1.07
N ILE A 259 -9.04 9.61 -0.23
CA ILE A 259 -9.61 8.80 -1.29
C ILE A 259 -8.54 7.80 -1.73
N TYR A 260 -8.78 6.53 -1.49
CA TYR A 260 -7.78 5.49 -1.64
C TYR A 260 -8.25 4.37 -2.59
N PRO A 261 -7.45 4.02 -3.63
CA PRO A 261 -7.79 2.93 -4.54
C PRO A 261 -7.56 1.59 -3.84
N THR A 262 -8.65 0.83 -3.62
CA THR A 262 -8.63 -0.28 -2.69
C THR A 262 -8.80 -1.63 -3.37
N GLY A 263 -7.69 -2.36 -3.50
CA GLY A 263 -7.70 -3.79 -3.79
C GLY A 263 -7.70 -4.59 -2.48
N GLY A 264 -6.55 -5.15 -2.07
CA GLY A 264 -6.43 -5.93 -0.82
C GLY A 264 -6.47 -5.11 0.48
N GLY A 265 -6.35 -3.77 0.45
CA GLY A 265 -6.55 -2.91 1.62
C GLY A 265 -5.33 -2.67 2.53
N THR A 266 -4.16 -3.25 2.24
CA THR A 266 -2.98 -3.08 3.13
C THR A 266 -2.54 -1.62 3.33
N GLY A 267 -2.82 -0.73 2.36
CA GLY A 267 -2.53 0.70 2.51
C GLY A 267 -3.47 1.38 3.50
N VAL A 268 -4.75 1.01 3.48
CA VAL A 268 -5.76 1.49 4.44
C VAL A 268 -5.35 1.08 5.85
N LEU A 269 -5.00 -0.19 6.05
CA LEU A 269 -4.56 -0.70 7.35
C LEU A 269 -3.27 -0.01 7.81
N GLY A 270 -2.31 0.20 6.91
CA GLY A 270 -1.05 0.86 7.23
C GLY A 270 -1.23 2.31 7.66
N MET A 271 -2.01 3.09 6.91
CA MET A 271 -2.31 4.48 7.28
C MET A 271 -3.06 4.57 8.61
N TRP A 272 -4.08 3.74 8.81
CA TRP A 272 -4.84 3.74 10.05
C TRP A 272 -3.97 3.40 11.25
N LYS A 273 -3.14 2.35 11.14
CA LYS A 273 -2.16 1.97 12.17
C LYS A 273 -1.21 3.12 12.51
N ALA A 274 -0.71 3.85 11.50
CA ALA A 274 0.13 5.03 11.73
C ALA A 274 -0.58 6.06 12.60
N TRP A 275 -1.83 6.35 12.31
CA TRP A 275 -2.59 7.37 13.02
C TRP A 275 -2.97 6.94 14.45
N ASP A 276 -3.28 5.67 14.66
CA ASP A 276 -3.51 5.13 16.01
C ASP A 276 -2.23 5.22 16.88
N GLU A 277 -1.06 4.93 16.30
CA GLU A 277 0.23 5.06 16.99
C GLU A 277 0.60 6.53 17.25
N LEU A 278 0.36 7.44 16.30
CA LEU A 278 0.60 8.87 16.48
C LEU A 278 -0.33 9.49 17.54
N GLU A 279 -1.58 9.06 17.63
CA GLU A 279 -2.49 9.47 18.71
C GLU A 279 -2.00 8.97 20.07
N ALA A 280 -1.63 7.69 20.16
CA ALA A 280 -1.10 7.11 21.39
C ALA A 280 0.17 7.82 21.89
N LEU A 281 0.98 8.36 20.99
CA LEU A 281 2.16 9.19 21.28
C LEU A 281 1.83 10.67 21.53
N GLY A 282 0.56 11.06 21.43
CA GLY A 282 0.13 12.46 21.64
C GLY A 282 0.54 13.42 20.53
N LEU A 283 0.94 12.91 19.35
CA LEU A 283 1.38 13.73 18.22
C LEU A 283 0.19 14.28 17.41
N ILE A 284 -0.94 13.57 17.39
CA ILE A 284 -2.22 13.99 16.81
C ILE A 284 -3.35 13.75 17.80
N GLY A 285 -4.51 14.38 17.55
CA GLY A 285 -5.74 14.10 18.31
C GLY A 285 -6.48 12.84 17.82
N SER A 286 -7.65 12.59 18.39
CA SER A 286 -8.50 11.43 18.07
C SER A 286 -9.26 11.54 16.74
N GLN A 287 -9.25 12.70 16.11
CA GLN A 287 -9.90 12.89 14.81
C GLN A 287 -9.19 12.07 13.72
N ARG A 288 -9.98 11.42 12.87
CA ARG A 288 -9.47 10.63 11.74
C ARG A 288 -10.01 11.16 10.42
N PRO A 289 -9.22 11.08 9.35
CA PRO A 289 -9.75 11.34 8.00
C PRO A 289 -10.85 10.34 7.68
N ARG A 290 -11.88 10.78 6.97
CA ARG A 290 -12.79 9.84 6.33
C ARG A 290 -12.02 9.00 5.31
N MET A 291 -12.04 7.66 5.48
CA MET A 291 -11.44 6.72 4.54
C MET A 291 -12.44 6.40 3.44
N LEU A 292 -12.19 6.92 2.26
CA LEU A 292 -13.03 6.78 1.07
C LEU A 292 -12.38 5.76 0.13
N CYS A 293 -12.82 4.51 0.25
CA CYS A 293 -12.25 3.38 -0.49
C CYS A 293 -12.92 3.27 -1.87
N VAL A 294 -12.12 3.32 -2.94
CA VAL A 294 -12.61 3.25 -4.32
C VAL A 294 -12.27 1.91 -4.94
N GLN A 295 -13.24 1.30 -5.60
CA GLN A 295 -13.09 0.10 -6.41
C GLN A 295 -13.60 0.32 -7.84
N SER A 296 -13.22 -0.55 -8.79
CA SER A 296 -13.88 -0.60 -10.09
C SER A 296 -15.20 -1.38 -9.98
N GLU A 297 -16.24 -0.94 -10.67
CA GLU A 297 -17.52 -1.67 -10.77
C GLU A 297 -17.33 -3.11 -11.25
N ALA A 298 -16.30 -3.35 -12.05
CA ALA A 298 -15.96 -4.67 -12.54
C ALA A 298 -15.61 -5.67 -11.43
N THR A 299 -15.09 -5.18 -10.26
CA THR A 299 -14.69 -6.03 -9.13
C THR A 299 -14.78 -5.22 -7.84
N ALA A 300 -15.95 -5.22 -7.18
CA ALA A 300 -16.26 -4.35 -6.06
C ALA A 300 -16.77 -5.09 -4.80
N PRO A 301 -16.01 -6.05 -4.23
CA PRO A 301 -16.45 -6.80 -3.05
C PRO A 301 -16.63 -5.93 -1.80
N LEU A 302 -15.75 -4.93 -1.59
CA LEU A 302 -15.85 -4.01 -0.43
C LEU A 302 -17.08 -3.13 -0.52
N VAL A 303 -17.41 -2.61 -1.70
CA VAL A 303 -18.59 -1.79 -1.92
C VAL A 303 -19.85 -2.59 -1.59
N ARG A 304 -19.98 -3.81 -2.12
CA ARG A 304 -21.13 -4.69 -1.85
C ARG A 304 -21.29 -5.01 -0.36
N ALA A 305 -20.17 -5.30 0.32
CA ALA A 305 -20.19 -5.58 1.76
C ALA A 305 -20.51 -4.34 2.59
N PHE A 306 -20.02 -3.18 2.20
CA PHE A 306 -20.31 -1.90 2.87
C PHE A 306 -21.80 -1.54 2.76
N GLU A 307 -22.37 -1.59 1.55
CA GLU A 307 -23.78 -1.29 1.25
C GLU A 307 -24.75 -2.24 1.95
N SER A 308 -24.41 -3.54 2.00
CA SER A 308 -25.23 -4.54 2.70
C SER A 308 -25.05 -4.53 4.22
N GLY A 309 -24.14 -3.74 4.78
CA GLY A 309 -23.82 -3.76 6.21
C GLY A 309 -23.02 -4.99 6.67
N ALA A 310 -22.54 -5.84 5.75
CA ALA A 310 -21.81 -7.05 6.09
C ALA A 310 -20.49 -6.74 6.82
N ALA A 311 -20.10 -7.60 7.77
CA ALA A 311 -18.85 -7.44 8.52
C ALA A 311 -17.60 -7.80 7.69
N ASP A 312 -17.75 -8.63 6.66
CA ASP A 312 -16.65 -9.05 5.78
C ASP A 312 -17.14 -9.22 4.34
N THR A 313 -16.21 -9.31 3.40
CA THR A 313 -16.52 -9.49 1.99
C THR A 313 -16.71 -10.97 1.63
N THR A 314 -17.59 -11.23 0.68
CA THR A 314 -17.64 -12.49 -0.06
C THR A 314 -16.86 -12.37 -1.36
N VAL A 315 -16.26 -13.48 -1.82
CA VAL A 315 -15.54 -13.51 -3.09
C VAL A 315 -16.52 -13.25 -4.23
N VAL A 316 -16.19 -12.30 -5.11
CA VAL A 316 -16.93 -11.96 -6.32
C VAL A 316 -16.19 -12.44 -7.57
N ALA A 317 -16.88 -12.46 -8.73
CA ALA A 317 -16.19 -12.66 -9.99
C ALA A 317 -15.29 -11.46 -10.32
N ALA A 318 -14.09 -11.74 -10.83
CA ALA A 318 -13.21 -10.71 -11.35
C ALA A 318 -13.72 -10.26 -12.73
N GLY A 319 -13.77 -8.94 -12.94
CA GLY A 319 -14.09 -8.34 -14.24
C GLY A 319 -12.84 -7.77 -14.93
N GLN A 320 -13.03 -7.19 -16.11
CA GLN A 320 -11.96 -6.45 -16.79
C GLN A 320 -11.96 -5.00 -16.35
N THR A 321 -10.80 -4.46 -16.02
CA THR A 321 -10.63 -3.07 -15.60
C THR A 321 -9.28 -2.52 -16.07
N LEU A 322 -9.25 -1.22 -16.42
CA LEU A 322 -8.03 -0.47 -16.67
C LEU A 322 -7.16 -0.40 -15.40
N ALA A 323 -7.81 -0.31 -14.24
CA ALA A 323 -7.18 -0.24 -12.94
C ALA A 323 -6.91 -1.65 -12.38
N THR A 324 -5.97 -2.38 -12.99
CA THR A 324 -5.71 -3.80 -12.65
C THR A 324 -5.32 -4.01 -11.20
N GLY A 325 -4.74 -3.00 -10.52
CA GLY A 325 -4.46 -3.03 -9.10
C GLY A 325 -5.70 -3.10 -8.19
N LEU A 326 -6.89 -2.75 -8.71
CA LEU A 326 -8.18 -2.87 -8.04
C LEU A 326 -8.85 -4.23 -8.27
N ASN A 327 -8.36 -5.03 -9.21
CA ASN A 327 -8.98 -6.32 -9.56
C ASN A 327 -8.70 -7.39 -8.50
N VAL A 328 -9.26 -7.22 -7.31
CA VAL A 328 -9.11 -8.12 -6.17
C VAL A 328 -10.49 -8.64 -5.75
N PRO A 329 -10.84 -9.87 -6.15
CA PRO A 329 -12.17 -10.44 -5.93
C PRO A 329 -12.57 -10.64 -4.46
N GLY A 330 -11.61 -10.64 -3.56
CA GLY A 330 -11.81 -10.76 -2.12
C GLY A 330 -10.47 -10.69 -1.39
N GLY A 331 -10.48 -10.39 -0.10
CA GLY A 331 -9.26 -10.27 0.69
C GLY A 331 -9.46 -10.67 2.15
N VAL A 332 -8.54 -11.47 2.69
CA VAL A 332 -8.59 -11.96 4.07
C VAL A 332 -8.55 -10.86 5.14
N GLY A 333 -8.13 -9.64 4.76
CA GLY A 333 -8.10 -8.46 5.61
C GLY A 333 -9.25 -7.47 5.38
N HIS A 334 -10.20 -7.77 4.49
CA HIS A 334 -11.28 -6.85 4.14
C HIS A 334 -12.23 -6.53 5.30
N PHE A 335 -12.44 -7.45 6.23
CA PHE A 335 -13.22 -7.19 7.44
C PHE A 335 -12.68 -5.96 8.20
N ARG A 336 -11.35 -5.87 8.36
CA ARG A 336 -10.72 -4.75 9.06
C ARG A 336 -10.78 -3.45 8.25
N VAL A 337 -10.70 -3.54 6.91
CA VAL A 337 -10.91 -2.37 6.02
C VAL A 337 -12.33 -1.83 6.18
N LEU A 338 -13.36 -2.69 6.24
CA LEU A 338 -14.75 -2.30 6.46
C LEU A 338 -14.96 -1.64 7.82
N GLU A 339 -14.33 -2.17 8.88
CA GLU A 339 -14.33 -1.55 10.20
C GLU A 339 -13.76 -0.12 10.17
N ILE A 340 -12.60 0.07 9.52
CA ILE A 340 -11.95 1.37 9.38
C ILE A 340 -12.82 2.35 8.58
N ILE A 341 -13.41 1.92 7.46
CA ILE A 341 -14.33 2.76 6.68
C ILE A 341 -15.48 3.26 7.56
N ARG A 342 -16.10 2.38 8.31
CA ARG A 342 -17.22 2.73 9.21
C ARG A 342 -16.79 3.63 10.36
N ALA A 343 -15.68 3.27 11.04
CA ALA A 343 -15.16 4.03 12.18
C ALA A 343 -14.74 5.47 11.78
N SER A 344 -14.25 5.65 10.55
CA SER A 344 -13.87 6.98 10.04
C SER A 344 -15.05 7.82 9.54
N GLY A 345 -16.28 7.29 9.52
CA GLY A 345 -17.39 7.93 8.83
C GLY A 345 -17.20 8.04 7.32
N GLY A 346 -16.38 7.16 6.75
CA GLY A 346 -16.10 7.07 5.32
C GLY A 346 -17.08 6.19 4.56
N ALA A 347 -16.70 5.81 3.35
CA ALA A 347 -17.50 4.95 2.48
C ALA A 347 -16.62 4.09 1.56
N ALA A 348 -17.22 3.02 1.03
CA ALA A 348 -16.71 2.32 -0.13
C ALA A 348 -17.60 2.66 -1.34
N VAL A 349 -16.99 3.06 -2.45
CA VAL A 349 -17.70 3.45 -3.69
C VAL A 349 -17.07 2.76 -4.89
N ALA A 350 -17.88 2.50 -5.92
CA ALA A 350 -17.41 1.94 -7.18
C ALA A 350 -17.52 2.96 -8.32
N VAL A 351 -16.61 2.86 -9.29
CA VAL A 351 -16.58 3.72 -10.48
C VAL A 351 -16.50 2.89 -11.74
N GLY A 352 -17.13 3.41 -12.82
CA GLY A 352 -17.17 2.77 -14.12
C GLY A 352 -15.86 2.97 -14.90
N GLU A 353 -15.58 2.05 -15.85
CA GLU A 353 -14.38 2.09 -16.69
C GLU A 353 -14.34 3.37 -17.58
N ALA A 354 -15.50 3.82 -18.05
CA ALA A 354 -15.60 5.05 -18.85
C ALA A 354 -15.18 6.28 -18.05
N ASP A 355 -15.53 6.34 -16.77
CA ASP A 355 -15.18 7.46 -15.88
C ASP A 355 -13.67 7.44 -15.55
N ILE A 356 -13.12 6.25 -15.33
CA ILE A 356 -11.66 6.08 -15.15
C ILE A 356 -10.91 6.58 -16.38
N ALA A 357 -11.33 6.18 -17.57
CA ALA A 357 -10.72 6.60 -18.84
C ALA A 357 -10.85 8.12 -19.07
N ALA A 358 -11.99 8.69 -18.72
CA ALA A 358 -12.23 10.13 -18.83
C ALA A 358 -11.31 10.92 -17.90
N GLU A 359 -11.09 10.46 -16.65
CA GLU A 359 -10.17 11.11 -15.71
C GLU A 359 -8.71 10.97 -16.12
N LEU A 360 -8.27 9.82 -16.63
CA LEU A 360 -6.93 9.66 -17.21
C LEU A 360 -6.67 10.75 -18.28
N SER A 361 -7.60 10.90 -19.22
CA SER A 361 -7.51 11.88 -20.30
C SER A 361 -7.58 13.32 -19.79
N ARG A 362 -8.39 13.58 -18.75
CA ARG A 362 -8.54 14.91 -18.13
C ARG A 362 -7.25 15.34 -17.45
N VAL A 363 -6.69 14.49 -16.56
CA VAL A 363 -5.46 14.81 -15.85
C VAL A 363 -4.32 15.08 -16.83
N TRP A 364 -4.17 14.27 -17.88
CA TRP A 364 -3.17 14.51 -18.93
C TRP A 364 -3.36 15.86 -19.62
N ARG A 365 -4.59 16.18 -20.03
CA ARG A 365 -4.90 17.43 -20.72
C ARG A 365 -4.59 18.67 -19.85
N ASP A 366 -4.97 18.60 -18.57
CA ASP A 366 -4.90 19.72 -17.65
C ASP A 366 -3.50 19.95 -17.07
N THR A 367 -2.71 18.88 -16.90
CA THR A 367 -1.43 18.92 -16.18
C THR A 367 -0.23 18.51 -17.00
N ARG A 368 -0.42 17.83 -18.15
CA ARG A 368 0.62 17.12 -18.89
C ARG A 368 1.35 16.05 -18.05
N TRP A 369 0.69 15.55 -17.04
CA TRP A 369 1.15 14.50 -16.16
C TRP A 369 0.22 13.29 -16.21
N TRP A 370 0.78 12.09 -16.22
CA TRP A 370 0.02 10.86 -16.23
C TRP A 370 -0.23 10.34 -14.83
N ILE A 371 -1.50 10.23 -14.43
CA ILE A 371 -1.92 9.50 -13.23
C ILE A 371 -2.13 8.03 -13.57
N SER A 372 -1.95 7.11 -12.60
CA SER A 372 -2.29 5.70 -12.83
C SER A 372 -3.80 5.50 -12.97
N PRO A 373 -4.26 4.40 -13.58
CA PRO A 373 -5.69 4.08 -13.62
C PRO A 373 -6.34 4.01 -12.23
N GLU A 374 -5.62 3.53 -11.23
CA GLU A 374 -6.07 3.48 -9.84
C GLU A 374 -6.24 4.89 -9.25
N GLY A 375 -5.31 5.79 -9.52
CA GLY A 375 -5.42 7.20 -9.12
C GLY A 375 -6.56 7.91 -9.85
N ALA A 376 -6.73 7.64 -11.15
CA ALA A 376 -7.85 8.15 -11.94
C ALA A 376 -9.20 7.65 -11.41
N ALA A 377 -9.30 6.39 -10.98
CA ALA A 377 -10.50 5.86 -10.35
C ALA A 377 -10.88 6.67 -9.09
N CYS A 378 -9.89 7.08 -8.29
CA CYS A 378 -10.15 7.94 -7.12
C CYS A 378 -10.68 9.32 -7.50
N LEU A 379 -10.18 9.93 -8.57
CA LEU A 379 -10.70 11.19 -9.08
C LEU A 379 -12.10 11.04 -9.69
N ALA A 380 -12.35 9.93 -10.40
CA ALA A 380 -13.65 9.58 -10.95
C ALA A 380 -14.75 9.42 -9.88
N ALA A 381 -14.36 9.09 -8.64
CA ALA A 381 -15.30 8.98 -7.53
C ALA A 381 -15.75 10.36 -6.96
N LEU A 382 -15.04 11.45 -7.26
CA LEU A 382 -15.34 12.78 -6.69
C LEU A 382 -16.79 13.25 -6.86
N PRO A 383 -17.46 13.11 -8.02
CA PRO A 383 -18.86 13.50 -8.15
C PRO A 383 -19.74 12.80 -7.12
N GLN A 384 -19.66 11.49 -7.03
CA GLN A 384 -20.42 10.69 -6.08
C GLN A 384 -20.11 11.04 -4.62
N LEU A 385 -18.84 11.28 -4.28
CA LEU A 385 -18.42 11.64 -2.93
C LEU A 385 -18.91 13.03 -2.50
N ILE A 386 -19.01 13.97 -3.43
CA ILE A 386 -19.59 15.30 -3.20
C ILE A 386 -21.10 15.20 -2.98
N ASP A 387 -21.80 14.47 -3.84
CA ASP A 387 -23.26 14.28 -3.75
C ASP A 387 -23.65 13.58 -2.43
N LEU A 388 -22.87 12.61 -1.99
CA LEU A 388 -23.01 11.92 -0.71
C LEU A 388 -22.55 12.77 0.50
N ARG A 389 -22.03 13.99 0.27
CA ARG A 389 -21.48 14.89 1.29
C ARG A 389 -20.34 14.26 2.11
N LEU A 390 -19.60 13.34 1.51
CA LEU A 390 -18.43 12.68 2.11
C LEU A 390 -17.16 13.52 1.91
N VAL A 391 -17.18 14.49 1.02
CA VAL A 391 -16.18 15.55 0.91
C VAL A 391 -16.92 16.89 0.84
N ARG A 392 -16.42 17.90 1.54
CA ARG A 392 -17.15 19.16 1.77
C ARG A 392 -16.27 20.38 1.48
N ARG A 393 -16.92 21.49 1.16
CA ARG A 393 -16.25 22.77 0.92
C ARG A 393 -15.29 23.14 2.05
N GLY A 394 -14.09 23.56 1.68
CA GLY A 394 -13.03 23.97 2.61
C GLY A 394 -12.18 22.82 3.14
N GLU A 395 -12.57 21.57 2.88
CA GLU A 395 -11.82 20.40 3.37
C GLU A 395 -10.57 20.12 2.53
N ARG A 396 -9.56 19.62 3.22
CA ARG A 396 -8.33 19.06 2.67
C ARG A 396 -8.55 17.61 2.31
N VAL A 397 -8.61 17.33 1.01
CA VAL A 397 -8.88 16.00 0.47
C VAL A 397 -7.63 15.47 -0.24
N VAL A 398 -7.17 14.30 0.14
CA VAL A 398 -6.00 13.65 -0.47
C VAL A 398 -6.46 12.46 -1.30
N VAL A 399 -6.12 12.46 -2.57
CA VAL A 399 -6.19 11.29 -3.47
C VAL A 399 -4.83 10.60 -3.46
N VAL A 400 -4.80 9.27 -3.32
CA VAL A 400 -3.55 8.51 -3.39
C VAL A 400 -3.38 7.93 -4.79
N ASN A 401 -2.37 8.41 -5.53
CA ASN A 401 -1.92 7.81 -6.78
C ASN A 401 -0.89 6.73 -6.49
N THR A 402 -1.29 5.46 -6.51
CA THR A 402 -0.51 4.33 -6.00
C THR A 402 0.58 3.82 -6.94
N GLY A 403 0.66 4.32 -8.18
CA GLY A 403 1.66 3.87 -9.13
C GLY A 403 1.76 4.78 -10.36
N SER A 404 2.73 4.49 -11.22
CA SER A 404 2.92 5.21 -12.48
C SER A 404 2.01 4.65 -13.59
N ALA A 405 1.39 5.54 -14.37
CA ALA A 405 0.68 5.17 -15.58
C ALA A 405 1.59 4.51 -16.64
N GLU A 406 2.89 4.78 -16.62
CA GLU A 406 3.85 4.21 -17.56
C GLU A 406 3.86 2.68 -17.53
N LYS A 407 3.54 2.09 -16.37
CA LYS A 407 3.42 0.63 -16.22
C LYS A 407 2.20 0.04 -16.94
N TYR A 408 1.25 0.86 -17.30
CA TYR A 408 -0.02 0.49 -17.95
C TYR A 408 -0.12 0.95 -19.40
N LEU A 409 0.91 1.61 -19.96
CA LEU A 409 0.87 2.17 -21.32
C LEU A 409 0.36 1.22 -22.40
N PRO A 410 0.74 -0.07 -22.43
CA PRO A 410 0.19 -0.99 -23.43
C PRO A 410 -1.33 -1.10 -23.37
N THR A 411 -1.91 -1.11 -22.17
CA THR A 411 -3.36 -1.17 -21.93
C THR A 411 -4.04 0.16 -22.22
N LEU A 412 -3.35 1.29 -21.98
CA LEU A 412 -3.87 2.64 -22.15
C LEU A 412 -3.69 3.21 -23.57
N ARG A 413 -2.99 2.49 -24.46
CA ARG A 413 -2.62 2.99 -25.78
C ARG A 413 -3.81 3.51 -26.60
N HIS A 414 -4.98 2.94 -26.44
CA HIS A 414 -6.20 3.36 -27.15
C HIS A 414 -6.80 4.68 -26.62
N LEU A 415 -6.34 5.16 -25.46
CA LEU A 415 -6.76 6.43 -24.84
C LEU A 415 -5.80 7.59 -25.18
N LEU A 416 -4.65 7.28 -25.78
CA LEU A 416 -3.64 8.23 -26.20
C LEU A 416 -3.85 8.68 -27.62
#